data_4612dc8b0378b7d324147d52c03809a8
#
_entry.id   4612dc8b0378b7d324147d52c03809a8
#
_cell.length_a   1.000
_cell.length_b   1.000
_cell.length_c   1.000
_cell.angle_alpha   90.00
_cell.angle_beta   90.00
_cell.angle_gamma   90.00
#
_symmetry.space_group_name_H-M   'P 1'
#
loop_
_entity.id
_entity.type
_entity.pdbx_description
1 polymer ?
#
loop_
_entity_poly.entity_id
_entity_poly.type
_entity_poly.pdbx_seq_one_letter_code
_entity_poly.pdbx_strand_id
1 'polypeptide(L)'
;MTHDALTLTAYFGERDAADGGMLADALMAAYARRGLRASLLLRGSAGFGVKHHLRTDRLLTLSEDLPLVAIATDAPAAILAAAEETVQHAGDGLITLERASTAAVSAGPGEEAKLTVQLGRRDRAGGRFAHVALVDLLRRHGVAGATVLLGVDGTAHGRRRRARFVGANPHVPLIVLAVGAAGAIAAALPELEELLGEPVRTLERVRVCKRDGARLAGPHTTAPPGWWQKLTVICGEQSRAGGGEPLADALIRELRAAGAAGATALRGIWGFHGDHAPHGDTMLQLRRRVPVVLTAVDTPERSREHYGLIDRLTAADGLVLSELVPAFRATGPGIALGVLELD
;
A
#
# COMPACT_ATOMS: atom_id res chain seq x y z
N MET A 1 -19.56 -11.03 4.85
CA MET A 1 -18.92 -9.72 5.07
C MET A 1 -19.63 -8.73 4.18
N THR A 2 -20.31 -7.75 4.73
CA THR A 2 -20.87 -6.64 3.92
C THR A 2 -19.71 -5.72 3.55
N HIS A 3 -19.42 -5.59 2.28
CA HIS A 3 -18.43 -4.65 1.78
C HIS A 3 -19.13 -3.29 1.60
N ASP A 4 -18.91 -2.39 2.55
CA ASP A 4 -19.52 -1.06 2.58
C ASP A 4 -18.57 0.04 2.08
N ALA A 5 -17.36 -0.34 1.69
CA ALA A 5 -16.34 0.53 1.10
C ALA A 5 -15.58 -0.15 -0.04
N LEU A 6 -15.02 0.67 -0.93
CA LEU A 6 -14.02 0.28 -1.90
C LEU A 6 -12.75 1.12 -1.72
N THR A 7 -11.62 0.52 -2.05
CA THR A 7 -10.36 1.21 -2.20
C THR A 7 -9.92 1.14 -3.66
N LEU A 8 -9.70 2.29 -4.27
CA LEU A 8 -9.11 2.48 -5.59
C LEU A 8 -7.63 2.77 -5.41
N THR A 9 -6.77 2.04 -6.10
CA THR A 9 -5.32 2.28 -6.08
C THR A 9 -4.81 2.41 -7.51
N ALA A 10 -4.13 3.52 -7.81
CA ALA A 10 -3.48 3.77 -9.10
C ALA A 10 -1.96 3.85 -8.93
N TYR A 11 -1.22 3.08 -9.75
CA TYR A 11 0.24 3.01 -9.78
C TYR A 11 0.74 3.64 -11.07
N PHE A 12 1.59 4.64 -10.98
CA PHE A 12 2.10 5.42 -12.12
C PHE A 12 3.44 6.08 -11.80
N GLY A 13 4.04 6.79 -12.75
CA GLY A 13 5.28 7.52 -12.57
C GLY A 13 5.08 8.98 -12.17
N GLU A 14 6.05 9.55 -11.48
CA GLU A 14 6.02 10.96 -11.06
C GLU A 14 5.91 11.94 -12.26
N ARG A 15 6.44 11.54 -13.41
CA ARG A 15 6.42 12.31 -14.65
C ARG A 15 5.28 11.98 -15.60
N ASP A 16 4.41 11.05 -15.22
CA ASP A 16 3.27 10.72 -16.05
C ASP A 16 2.33 11.94 -16.13
N ALA A 17 1.91 12.26 -17.34
CA ALA A 17 1.12 13.44 -17.65
C ALA A 17 -0.34 13.08 -17.97
N ALA A 18 -1.26 13.98 -17.68
CA ALA A 18 -2.66 13.94 -18.08
C ALA A 18 -3.13 15.36 -18.41
N ASP A 19 -3.81 15.53 -19.54
CA ASP A 19 -4.53 16.76 -19.92
C ASP A 19 -3.74 18.07 -19.71
N GLY A 20 -2.45 18.09 -20.07
CA GLY A 20 -1.58 19.26 -19.99
C GLY A 20 -0.96 19.52 -18.60
N GLY A 21 -1.08 18.59 -17.66
CA GLY A 21 -0.46 18.65 -16.33
C GLY A 21 0.12 17.32 -15.87
N MET A 22 0.53 17.26 -14.62
CA MET A 22 0.97 16.00 -14.01
C MET A 22 -0.23 15.13 -13.66
N LEU A 23 -0.18 13.83 -13.96
CA LEU A 23 -1.23 12.86 -13.64
C LEU A 23 -1.55 12.86 -12.14
N ALA A 24 -0.54 12.95 -11.28
CA ALA A 24 -0.70 13.05 -9.84
C ALA A 24 -1.61 14.21 -9.42
N ASP A 25 -1.42 15.40 -10.02
CA ASP A 25 -2.22 16.58 -9.70
C ASP A 25 -3.66 16.44 -10.21
N ALA A 26 -3.84 15.87 -11.41
CA ALA A 26 -5.14 15.61 -11.99
C ALA A 26 -5.96 14.65 -11.11
N LEU A 27 -5.38 13.51 -10.71
CA LEU A 27 -6.05 12.53 -9.86
C LEU A 27 -6.39 13.10 -8.47
N MET A 28 -5.44 13.76 -7.79
CA MET A 28 -5.70 14.33 -6.47
C MET A 28 -6.74 15.46 -6.52
N ALA A 29 -6.78 16.23 -7.60
CA ALA A 29 -7.81 17.24 -7.83
C ALA A 29 -9.17 16.60 -8.09
N ALA A 30 -9.24 15.54 -8.89
CA ALA A 30 -10.46 14.80 -9.17
C ALA A 30 -11.07 14.21 -7.87
N TYR A 31 -10.26 13.54 -7.05
CA TYR A 31 -10.70 12.98 -5.78
C TYR A 31 -11.19 14.05 -4.81
N ALA A 32 -10.51 15.19 -4.75
CA ALA A 32 -10.93 16.32 -3.92
C ALA A 32 -12.24 16.96 -4.41
N ARG A 33 -12.43 17.15 -5.75
CA ARG A 33 -13.69 17.67 -6.32
C ARG A 33 -14.87 16.75 -6.02
N ARG A 34 -14.66 15.44 -6.05
CA ARG A 34 -15.68 14.44 -5.71
C ARG A 34 -15.99 14.37 -4.22
N GLY A 35 -15.20 15.04 -3.38
CA GLY A 35 -15.38 15.03 -1.93
C GLY A 35 -15.14 13.66 -1.30
N LEU A 36 -14.26 12.84 -1.87
CA LEU A 36 -14.00 11.49 -1.34
C LEU A 36 -13.56 11.56 0.12
N ARG A 37 -14.05 10.63 0.94
CA ARG A 37 -13.79 10.56 2.39
C ARG A 37 -12.29 10.50 2.70
N ALA A 38 -11.55 9.73 1.90
CA ALA A 38 -10.12 9.57 2.05
C ALA A 38 -9.43 9.52 0.69
N SER A 39 -8.33 10.24 0.55
CA SER A 39 -7.40 10.09 -0.56
C SER A 39 -5.97 10.32 -0.10
N LEU A 40 -5.02 9.67 -0.74
CA LEU A 40 -3.61 9.73 -0.38
C LEU A 40 -2.74 9.51 -1.62
N LEU A 41 -1.71 10.31 -1.77
CA LEU A 41 -0.64 10.11 -2.74
C LEU A 41 0.63 9.74 -2.00
N LEU A 42 1.15 8.55 -2.26
CA LEU A 42 2.42 8.05 -1.75
C LEU A 42 3.50 8.16 -2.80
N ARG A 43 4.72 8.46 -2.39
CA ARG A 43 5.91 8.45 -3.25
C ARG A 43 6.75 7.22 -2.91
N GLY A 44 7.03 6.39 -3.91
CA GLY A 44 7.85 5.20 -3.76
C GLY A 44 9.34 5.55 -3.63
N SER A 45 10.11 4.66 -3.04
CA SER A 45 11.57 4.72 -2.97
C SER A 45 12.23 4.00 -4.14
N ALA A 46 11.56 3.00 -4.71
CA ALA A 46 12.00 2.28 -5.89
C ALA A 46 10.81 1.60 -6.59
N GLY A 47 10.95 1.29 -7.87
CA GLY A 47 9.94 0.56 -8.60
C GLY A 47 10.14 0.61 -10.11
N PHE A 48 9.25 -0.05 -10.81
CA PHE A 48 9.11 0.01 -12.25
C PHE A 48 7.65 -0.24 -12.62
N GLY A 49 7.23 0.31 -13.74
CA GLY A 49 5.89 0.11 -14.28
C GLY A 49 5.94 -0.55 -15.65
N VAL A 50 4.90 -0.34 -16.43
CA VAL A 50 4.67 -0.91 -17.75
C VAL A 50 5.87 -0.77 -18.72
N LYS A 51 6.59 0.35 -18.64
CA LYS A 51 7.78 0.61 -19.49
C LYS A 51 9.07 -0.06 -18.99
N HIS A 52 9.01 -0.83 -17.89
CA HIS A 52 10.16 -1.51 -17.27
C HIS A 52 11.37 -0.61 -16.98
N HIS A 53 11.21 0.72 -16.95
CA HIS A 53 12.26 1.63 -16.49
C HIS A 53 12.38 1.56 -14.98
N LEU A 54 13.58 1.20 -14.50
CA LEU A 54 13.87 1.20 -13.07
C LEU A 54 13.91 2.64 -12.56
N ARG A 55 13.13 2.90 -11.51
CA ARG A 55 13.03 4.19 -10.82
C ARG A 55 13.53 3.98 -9.38
N THR A 56 14.48 4.79 -8.92
CA THR A 56 15.04 4.65 -7.56
C THR A 56 15.54 5.99 -7.04
N ASP A 57 15.39 6.23 -5.74
CA ASP A 57 15.88 7.43 -5.03
C ASP A 57 17.39 7.39 -4.71
N ARG A 58 18.09 6.31 -5.06
CA ARG A 58 19.52 6.09 -4.76
C ARG A 58 20.50 6.67 -5.78
N LEU A 59 20.04 7.03 -6.96
CA LEU A 59 20.86 7.67 -7.96
C LEU A 59 20.86 9.18 -7.72
N LEU A 60 22.02 9.76 -7.44
CA LEU A 60 22.25 11.22 -7.23
C LEU A 60 22.00 12.06 -8.49
N THR A 61 21.27 11.58 -9.46
CA THR A 61 20.87 12.34 -10.64
C THR A 61 19.67 13.21 -10.32
N LEU A 62 19.73 14.50 -10.60
CA LEU A 62 18.69 15.54 -10.44
C LEU A 62 17.35 15.26 -11.18
N SER A 63 17.18 14.09 -11.74
CA SER A 63 16.07 13.69 -12.62
C SER A 63 15.45 12.38 -12.16
N GLU A 64 15.02 12.29 -10.90
CA GLU A 64 14.32 11.13 -10.38
C GLU A 64 12.87 11.14 -10.87
N ASP A 65 12.47 10.07 -11.58
CA ASP A 65 11.09 9.77 -11.92
C ASP A 65 10.66 8.61 -11.03
N LEU A 66 10.23 8.91 -9.81
CA LEU A 66 9.87 7.88 -8.83
C LEU A 66 8.45 7.33 -9.06
N PRO A 67 8.18 6.11 -8.64
CA PRO A 67 6.83 5.58 -8.69
C PRO A 67 5.93 6.32 -7.69
N LEU A 68 4.71 6.59 -8.11
CA LEU A 68 3.65 7.15 -7.29
C LEU A 68 2.51 6.15 -7.13
N VAL A 69 1.86 6.20 -5.97
CA VAL A 69 0.67 5.40 -5.67
C VAL A 69 -0.41 6.34 -5.14
N ALA A 70 -1.47 6.53 -5.93
CA ALA A 70 -2.66 7.26 -5.51
C ALA A 70 -3.69 6.25 -4.96
N ILE A 71 -4.16 6.49 -3.75
CA ILE A 71 -5.15 5.67 -3.06
C ILE A 71 -6.37 6.54 -2.76
N ALA A 72 -7.56 6.01 -3.01
CA ALA A 72 -8.82 6.65 -2.63
C ALA A 72 -9.75 5.62 -2.01
N THR A 73 -10.45 6.00 -0.95
CA THR A 73 -11.37 5.11 -0.22
C THR A 73 -12.67 5.83 0.09
N ASP A 74 -13.80 5.21 -0.28
CA ASP A 74 -15.15 5.71 -0.01
C ASP A 74 -16.19 4.60 -0.19
N ALA A 75 -17.47 4.98 -0.12
CA ALA A 75 -18.59 4.12 -0.50
C ALA A 75 -18.45 3.63 -1.96
N PRO A 76 -18.95 2.44 -2.29
CA PRO A 76 -18.75 1.81 -3.61
C PRO A 76 -19.11 2.72 -4.78
N ALA A 77 -20.26 3.38 -4.75
CA ALA A 77 -20.71 4.25 -5.84
C ALA A 77 -19.76 5.43 -6.11
N ALA A 78 -19.21 6.04 -5.04
CA ALA A 78 -18.27 7.15 -5.15
C ALA A 78 -16.93 6.69 -5.76
N ILE A 79 -16.44 5.53 -5.34
CA ILE A 79 -15.17 4.97 -5.86
C ILE A 79 -15.31 4.48 -7.30
N LEU A 80 -16.42 3.85 -7.69
CA LEU A 80 -16.63 3.44 -9.08
C LEU A 80 -16.63 4.65 -10.01
N ALA A 81 -17.34 5.74 -9.64
CA ALA A 81 -17.31 6.98 -10.40
C ALA A 81 -15.92 7.64 -10.46
N ALA A 82 -15.12 7.53 -9.39
CA ALA A 82 -13.73 7.99 -9.37
C ALA A 82 -12.81 7.09 -10.21
N ALA A 83 -13.08 5.79 -10.27
CA ALA A 83 -12.33 4.84 -11.08
C ALA A 83 -12.48 5.12 -12.58
N GLU A 84 -13.70 5.42 -13.05
CA GLU A 84 -13.94 5.82 -14.46
C GLU A 84 -13.09 7.04 -14.84
N GLU A 85 -13.09 8.09 -14.01
CA GLU A 85 -12.28 9.29 -14.24
C GLU A 85 -10.78 8.98 -14.16
N THR A 86 -10.37 8.10 -13.23
CA THR A 86 -8.97 7.68 -13.09
C THR A 86 -8.50 6.94 -14.34
N VAL A 87 -9.31 6.04 -14.91
CA VAL A 87 -9.00 5.33 -16.16
C VAL A 87 -8.85 6.30 -17.34
N GLN A 88 -9.69 7.32 -17.42
CA GLN A 88 -9.60 8.34 -18.49
C GLN A 88 -8.29 9.14 -18.43
N HIS A 89 -7.80 9.42 -17.23
CA HIS A 89 -6.53 10.16 -17.04
C HIS A 89 -5.29 9.27 -17.12
N ALA A 90 -5.40 7.97 -16.78
CA ALA A 90 -4.27 7.05 -16.75
C ALA A 90 -3.89 6.61 -18.16
N GLY A 91 -2.90 7.30 -18.77
CA GLY A 91 -2.36 6.92 -20.08
C GLY A 91 -1.58 5.61 -20.06
N ASP A 92 -0.60 5.48 -19.15
CA ASP A 92 0.20 4.29 -18.91
C ASP A 92 0.21 4.03 -17.38
N GLY A 93 -0.54 3.07 -16.91
CA GLY A 93 -0.63 2.81 -15.47
C GLY A 93 -1.35 1.53 -15.14
N LEU A 94 -1.34 1.20 -13.88
CA LEU A 94 -2.09 0.08 -13.32
C LEU A 94 -3.06 0.62 -12.27
N ILE A 95 -4.31 0.21 -12.36
CA ILE A 95 -5.37 0.58 -11.42
C ILE A 95 -5.95 -0.70 -10.84
N THR A 96 -6.17 -0.74 -9.52
CA THR A 96 -6.83 -1.85 -8.81
C THR A 96 -8.01 -1.35 -8.01
N LEU A 97 -9.04 -2.22 -7.85
CA LEU A 97 -10.13 -2.04 -6.91
C LEU A 97 -10.08 -3.12 -5.83
N GLU A 98 -10.30 -2.73 -4.59
CA GLU A 98 -10.29 -3.63 -3.45
C GLU A 98 -11.58 -3.46 -2.64
N ARG A 99 -12.24 -4.59 -2.33
CA ARG A 99 -13.41 -4.60 -1.45
C ARG A 99 -12.96 -4.48 -0.01
N ALA A 100 -13.56 -3.57 0.73
CA ALA A 100 -13.26 -3.33 2.12
C ALA A 100 -14.53 -3.23 2.97
N SER A 101 -14.38 -3.40 4.28
CA SER A 101 -15.39 -3.08 5.28
C SER A 101 -14.90 -1.97 6.18
N THR A 102 -15.77 -1.05 6.57
CA THR A 102 -15.44 -0.01 7.55
C THR A 102 -15.72 -0.43 8.99
N ALA A 103 -16.54 -1.46 9.19
CA ALA A 103 -17.05 -1.83 10.51
C ALA A 103 -16.40 -3.08 11.11
N ALA A 104 -16.33 -4.18 10.37
CA ALA A 104 -15.86 -5.46 10.92
C ALA A 104 -15.25 -6.40 9.88
N VAL A 105 -14.35 -7.26 10.34
CA VAL A 105 -13.87 -8.43 9.63
C VAL A 105 -14.38 -9.66 10.34
N SER A 106 -14.80 -10.69 9.61
CA SER A 106 -15.05 -12.00 10.18
C SER A 106 -13.77 -12.50 10.88
N ALA A 107 -13.94 -12.95 12.11
CA ALA A 107 -12.83 -13.38 12.98
C ALA A 107 -12.81 -14.92 13.13
N GLY A 108 -12.95 -15.64 12.01
CA GLY A 108 -12.82 -17.11 12.01
C GLY A 108 -11.41 -17.55 12.41
N PRO A 109 -11.27 -18.78 12.97
CA PRO A 109 -9.95 -19.32 13.30
C PRO A 109 -9.04 -19.37 12.05
N GLY A 110 -7.82 -18.84 12.19
CA GLY A 110 -6.83 -18.83 11.11
C GLY A 110 -7.08 -17.80 10.00
N GLU A 111 -8.10 -16.96 10.11
CA GLU A 111 -8.30 -15.85 9.18
C GLU A 111 -7.36 -14.68 9.50
N GLU A 112 -6.74 -14.14 8.48
CA GLU A 112 -5.86 -12.97 8.56
C GLU A 112 -6.55 -11.76 7.92
N ALA A 113 -6.29 -10.59 8.48
CA ALA A 113 -6.85 -9.33 7.99
C ALA A 113 -5.78 -8.26 7.83
N LYS A 114 -6.08 -7.34 6.93
CA LYS A 114 -5.38 -6.08 6.73
C LYS A 114 -6.28 -4.95 7.22
N LEU A 115 -5.78 -4.17 8.15
CA LEU A 115 -6.39 -2.92 8.64
C LEU A 115 -5.61 -1.76 8.04
N THR A 116 -6.30 -0.83 7.40
CA THR A 116 -5.72 0.45 6.96
C THR A 116 -6.45 1.59 7.68
N VAL A 117 -5.71 2.45 8.37
CA VAL A 117 -6.25 3.62 9.07
C VAL A 117 -5.61 4.88 8.51
N GLN A 118 -6.41 5.84 8.05
CA GLN A 118 -5.93 7.13 7.56
C GLN A 118 -5.97 8.17 8.67
N LEU A 119 -4.87 8.90 8.85
CA LEU A 119 -4.67 9.93 9.86
C LEU A 119 -3.96 11.14 9.25
N GLY A 120 -4.04 12.28 9.94
CA GLY A 120 -3.14 13.41 9.69
C GLY A 120 -1.79 13.20 10.39
N ARG A 121 -0.71 13.65 9.78
CA ARG A 121 0.66 13.49 10.34
C ARG A 121 0.79 14.03 11.77
N ARG A 122 0.08 15.11 12.12
CA ARG A 122 0.12 15.75 13.44
C ARG A 122 -1.07 15.42 14.33
N ASP A 123 -1.93 14.52 13.92
CA ASP A 123 -3.01 14.08 14.78
C ASP A 123 -2.45 13.52 16.08
N ARG A 124 -3.13 13.81 17.19
CA ARG A 124 -2.73 13.44 18.52
C ARG A 124 -3.79 12.58 19.20
N ALA A 125 -3.31 11.63 19.96
CA ALA A 125 -4.12 10.76 20.80
C ALA A 125 -3.36 10.51 22.10
N GLY A 126 -3.98 10.75 23.24
CA GLY A 126 -3.34 10.59 24.55
C GLY A 126 -2.04 11.41 24.73
N GLY A 127 -1.96 12.62 24.12
CA GLY A 127 -0.77 13.47 24.19
C GLY A 127 0.38 13.09 23.25
N ARG A 128 0.30 11.94 22.56
CA ARG A 128 1.29 11.43 21.61
C ARG A 128 0.84 11.63 20.16
N PHE A 129 1.71 11.41 19.17
CA PHE A 129 1.25 11.30 17.78
C PHE A 129 0.30 10.12 17.62
N ALA A 130 -0.84 10.34 16.97
CA ALA A 130 -1.90 9.35 16.84
C ALA A 130 -1.42 8.05 16.17
N HIS A 131 -0.59 8.14 15.11
CA HIS A 131 -0.02 6.97 14.47
C HIS A 131 0.91 6.16 15.39
N VAL A 132 1.67 6.80 16.28
CA VAL A 132 2.53 6.12 17.25
C VAL A 132 1.67 5.42 18.30
N ALA A 133 0.64 6.09 18.83
CA ALA A 133 -0.28 5.52 19.80
C ALA A 133 -1.05 4.32 19.21
N LEU A 134 -1.50 4.44 17.95
CA LEU A 134 -2.17 3.35 17.23
C LEU A 134 -1.25 2.14 17.02
N VAL A 135 -0.01 2.35 16.60
CA VAL A 135 0.95 1.26 16.38
C VAL A 135 1.24 0.51 17.69
N ASP A 136 1.39 1.22 18.81
CA ASP A 136 1.56 0.61 20.13
C ASP A 136 0.30 -0.16 20.59
N LEU A 137 -0.89 0.36 20.29
CA LEU A 137 -2.17 -0.31 20.58
C LEU A 137 -2.25 -1.64 19.81
N LEU A 138 -2.03 -1.61 18.50
CA LEU A 138 -2.07 -2.81 17.65
C LEU A 138 -1.07 -3.88 18.13
N ARG A 139 0.13 -3.45 18.54
CA ARG A 139 1.13 -4.37 19.09
C ARG A 139 0.67 -5.01 20.40
N ARG A 140 0.06 -4.25 21.33
CA ARG A 140 -0.48 -4.81 22.58
C ARG A 140 -1.57 -5.85 22.35
N HIS A 141 -2.36 -5.69 21.28
CA HIS A 141 -3.37 -6.66 20.86
C HIS A 141 -2.81 -7.86 20.08
N GLY A 142 -1.48 -7.96 19.92
CA GLY A 142 -0.84 -9.09 19.24
C GLY A 142 -1.01 -9.07 17.71
N VAL A 143 -1.25 -7.90 17.11
CA VAL A 143 -1.24 -7.76 15.64
C VAL A 143 0.18 -8.02 15.15
N ALA A 144 0.34 -8.79 14.05
CA ALA A 144 1.62 -9.30 13.62
C ALA A 144 2.58 -8.23 13.09
N GLY A 145 2.06 -7.13 12.56
CA GLY A 145 2.89 -6.03 12.09
C GLY A 145 2.06 -4.80 11.72
N ALA A 146 2.67 -3.64 11.81
CA ALA A 146 2.09 -2.37 11.38
C ALA A 146 3.16 -1.47 10.76
N THR A 147 2.79 -0.78 9.67
CA THR A 147 3.66 0.13 8.91
C THR A 147 2.95 1.47 8.74
N VAL A 148 3.64 2.55 9.04
CA VAL A 148 3.15 3.92 8.81
C VAL A 148 3.78 4.45 7.52
N LEU A 149 2.95 4.77 6.53
CA LEU A 149 3.35 5.37 5.26
C LEU A 149 2.93 6.84 5.22
N LEU A 150 3.87 7.72 4.92
CA LEU A 150 3.62 9.17 4.85
C LEU A 150 3.26 9.58 3.43
N GLY A 151 2.12 10.29 3.29
CA GLY A 151 1.70 10.86 2.02
C GLY A 151 2.46 12.13 1.64
N VAL A 152 2.46 12.43 0.34
CA VAL A 152 2.94 13.70 -0.21
C VAL A 152 1.79 14.62 -0.61
N ASP A 153 0.59 14.07 -0.82
CA ASP A 153 -0.67 14.79 -1.07
C ASP A 153 -1.84 13.91 -0.61
N GLY A 154 -3.03 14.47 -0.47
CA GLY A 154 -4.26 13.74 -0.20
C GLY A 154 -5.23 14.51 0.70
N THR A 155 -6.31 13.85 1.09
CA THR A 155 -7.36 14.41 1.93
C THR A 155 -7.20 13.93 3.37
N ALA A 156 -7.10 14.85 4.31
CA ALA A 156 -7.17 14.58 5.74
C ALA A 156 -8.25 15.48 6.35
N HIS A 157 -9.14 14.90 7.15
CA HIS A 157 -10.27 15.60 7.79
C HIS A 157 -11.11 16.43 6.79
N GLY A 158 -11.42 15.83 5.61
CA GLY A 158 -12.23 16.46 4.56
C GLY A 158 -11.53 17.60 3.79
N ARG A 159 -10.24 17.82 3.99
CA ARG A 159 -9.48 18.90 3.33
C ARG A 159 -8.25 18.36 2.65
N ARG A 160 -8.07 18.70 1.35
CA ARG A 160 -6.84 18.37 0.62
C ARG A 160 -5.63 19.06 1.25
N ARG A 161 -4.55 18.31 1.45
CA ARG A 161 -3.29 18.75 2.05
C ARG A 161 -2.12 18.21 1.21
N ARG A 162 -1.38 19.11 0.58
CA ARG A 162 -0.21 18.81 -0.23
C ARG A 162 1.07 19.15 0.52
N ALA A 163 2.08 18.29 0.43
CA ALA A 163 3.42 18.58 0.92
C ALA A 163 4.03 19.74 0.13
N ARG A 164 4.66 20.69 0.83
CA ARG A 164 5.44 21.76 0.22
C ARG A 164 6.92 21.36 0.23
N PHE A 165 7.66 21.77 -0.79
CA PHE A 165 9.09 21.46 -0.94
C PHE A 165 9.93 21.96 0.25
N VAL A 166 9.55 23.07 0.86
CA VAL A 166 10.20 23.66 2.04
C VAL A 166 9.18 23.77 3.16
N GLY A 167 9.40 23.04 4.26
CA GLY A 167 8.57 23.12 5.46
C GLY A 167 8.30 21.78 6.12
N ALA A 168 7.86 21.81 7.37
CA ALA A 168 7.59 20.61 8.18
C ALA A 168 6.36 19.80 7.73
N ASN A 169 5.64 20.23 6.68
CA ASN A 169 4.45 19.56 6.10
C ASN A 169 3.51 18.92 7.15
N PRO A 170 3.03 19.72 8.12
CA PRO A 170 2.40 19.18 9.33
C PRO A 170 1.04 18.50 9.08
N HIS A 171 0.40 18.81 7.98
CA HIS A 171 -0.98 18.41 7.71
C HIS A 171 -1.15 17.40 6.58
N VAL A 172 -0.05 16.84 6.06
CA VAL A 172 -0.16 15.79 5.06
C VAL A 172 -0.78 14.53 5.68
N PRO A 173 -1.60 13.81 4.92
CA PRO A 173 -2.15 12.55 5.39
C PRO A 173 -1.07 11.47 5.48
N LEU A 174 -1.32 10.49 6.32
CA LEU A 174 -0.59 9.23 6.40
C LEU A 174 -1.57 8.07 6.55
N ILE A 175 -1.09 6.87 6.27
CA ILE A 175 -1.81 5.64 6.59
C ILE A 175 -1.00 4.76 7.53
N VAL A 176 -1.70 4.07 8.42
CA VAL A 176 -1.20 2.94 9.18
C VAL A 176 -1.77 1.68 8.56
N LEU A 177 -0.90 0.87 7.96
CA LEU A 177 -1.22 -0.43 7.39
C LEU A 177 -0.82 -1.49 8.41
N ALA A 178 -1.77 -2.29 8.88
CA ALA A 178 -1.51 -3.37 9.83
C ALA A 178 -2.03 -4.71 9.29
N VAL A 179 -1.30 -5.78 9.58
CA VAL A 179 -1.65 -7.14 9.16
C VAL A 179 -1.50 -8.07 10.35
N GLY A 180 -2.46 -8.96 10.53
CA GLY A 180 -2.45 -9.95 11.59
C GLY A 180 -3.72 -10.80 11.63
N ALA A 181 -3.81 -11.67 12.62
CA ALA A 181 -5.00 -12.46 12.84
C ALA A 181 -6.25 -11.57 12.94
N ALA A 182 -7.30 -11.92 12.21
CA ALA A 182 -8.54 -11.15 12.17
C ALA A 182 -9.13 -10.93 13.56
N GLY A 183 -9.02 -11.93 14.46
CA GLY A 183 -9.44 -11.84 15.85
C GLY A 183 -8.66 -10.80 16.67
N ALA A 184 -7.34 -10.70 16.47
CA ALA A 184 -6.50 -9.70 17.15
C ALA A 184 -6.85 -8.27 16.68
N ILE A 185 -7.05 -8.09 15.38
CA ILE A 185 -7.50 -6.80 14.83
C ILE A 185 -8.90 -6.46 15.35
N ALA A 186 -9.85 -7.40 15.32
CA ALA A 186 -11.20 -7.18 15.83
C ALA A 186 -11.21 -6.79 17.31
N ALA A 187 -10.36 -7.42 18.13
CA ALA A 187 -10.23 -7.08 19.55
C ALA A 187 -9.63 -5.67 19.78
N ALA A 188 -8.84 -5.17 18.84
CA ALA A 188 -8.25 -3.82 18.93
C ALA A 188 -9.22 -2.70 18.53
N LEU A 189 -10.28 -3.00 17.75
CA LEU A 189 -11.15 -1.95 17.19
C LEU A 189 -11.84 -1.07 18.23
N PRO A 190 -12.41 -1.60 19.34
CA PRO A 190 -13.05 -0.74 20.36
C PRO A 190 -12.08 0.26 20.97
N GLU A 191 -10.86 -0.19 21.34
CA GLU A 191 -9.84 0.72 21.91
C GLU A 191 -9.31 1.70 20.84
N LEU A 192 -9.26 1.30 19.57
CA LEU A 192 -8.92 2.18 18.46
C LEU A 192 -9.94 3.30 18.31
N GLU A 193 -11.24 2.99 18.40
CA GLU A 193 -12.33 3.98 18.36
C GLU A 193 -12.27 4.95 19.54
N GLU A 194 -12.03 4.44 20.74
CA GLU A 194 -11.83 5.28 21.92
C GLU A 194 -10.62 6.20 21.78
N LEU A 195 -9.52 5.69 21.20
CA LEU A 195 -8.27 6.42 21.03
C LEU A 195 -8.35 7.52 19.97
N LEU A 196 -9.02 7.25 18.83
CA LEU A 196 -8.97 8.09 17.63
C LEU A 196 -10.31 8.70 17.23
N GLY A 197 -11.41 8.35 17.90
CA GLY A 197 -12.76 8.64 17.44
C GLY A 197 -13.13 7.76 16.24
N GLU A 198 -13.74 8.36 15.23
CA GLU A 198 -14.13 7.65 13.98
C GLU A 198 -13.16 7.95 12.83
N PRO A 199 -11.95 7.38 12.83
CA PRO A 199 -11.01 7.58 11.72
C PRO A 199 -11.52 6.87 10.47
N VAL A 200 -11.13 7.37 9.30
CA VAL A 200 -11.34 6.60 8.06
C VAL A 200 -10.48 5.34 8.14
N ARG A 201 -11.15 4.19 8.12
CA ARG A 201 -10.49 2.89 8.16
C ARG A 201 -11.10 1.91 7.17
N THR A 202 -10.30 0.95 6.75
CA THR A 202 -10.74 -0.21 5.98
C THR A 202 -10.20 -1.50 6.58
N LEU A 203 -10.99 -2.53 6.46
CA LEU A 203 -10.70 -3.89 6.89
C LEU A 203 -10.89 -4.82 5.70
N GLU A 204 -9.88 -5.60 5.39
CA GLU A 204 -9.85 -6.50 4.25
C GLU A 204 -9.33 -7.87 4.69
N ARG A 205 -9.91 -8.95 4.15
CA ARG A 205 -9.33 -10.28 4.31
C ARG A 205 -8.13 -10.41 3.42
N VAL A 206 -7.05 -10.95 3.96
CA VAL A 206 -5.83 -11.20 3.20
C VAL A 206 -5.37 -12.64 3.41
N ARG A 207 -4.67 -13.18 2.43
CA ARG A 207 -3.99 -14.46 2.57
C ARG A 207 -2.52 -14.19 2.92
N VAL A 208 -2.13 -14.54 4.13
CA VAL A 208 -0.71 -14.54 4.51
C VAL A 208 -0.07 -15.82 3.98
N CYS A 209 0.81 -15.67 3.01
CA CYS A 209 1.51 -16.80 2.40
C CYS A 209 2.77 -17.18 3.16
N LYS A 210 3.45 -16.18 3.74
CA LYS A 210 4.71 -16.37 4.45
C LYS A 210 4.90 -15.33 5.54
N ARG A 211 5.54 -15.73 6.64
CA ARG A 211 5.91 -14.85 7.75
C ARG A 211 7.26 -15.28 8.30
N ASP A 212 8.24 -14.37 8.31
CA ASP A 212 9.59 -14.56 8.89
C ASP A 212 10.24 -15.89 8.47
N GLY A 213 10.24 -16.14 7.15
CA GLY A 213 10.78 -17.36 6.54
C GLY A 213 9.83 -18.57 6.59
N ALA A 214 8.83 -18.61 7.46
CA ALA A 214 7.88 -19.73 7.55
C ALA A 214 6.77 -19.61 6.50
N ARG A 215 6.57 -20.63 5.69
CA ARG A 215 5.44 -20.75 4.76
C ARG A 215 4.18 -21.12 5.54
N LEU A 216 3.11 -20.35 5.37
CA LEU A 216 1.80 -20.56 5.99
C LEU A 216 0.78 -21.06 4.96
N ALA A 217 0.81 -20.49 3.76
CA ALA A 217 -0.09 -20.87 2.66
C ALA A 217 0.58 -20.63 1.30
N GLY A 218 0.03 -21.21 0.24
CA GLY A 218 0.35 -20.80 -1.13
C GLY A 218 -0.40 -19.52 -1.53
N PRO A 219 0.04 -18.81 -2.58
CA PRO A 219 -0.73 -17.72 -3.17
C PRO A 219 -2.06 -18.23 -3.72
N HIS A 220 -2.97 -17.35 -4.10
CA HIS A 220 -4.19 -17.76 -4.77
C HIS A 220 -3.86 -18.48 -6.07
N THR A 221 -4.48 -19.63 -6.31
CA THR A 221 -4.26 -20.45 -7.51
C THR A 221 -5.32 -20.27 -8.57
N THR A 222 -6.49 -19.76 -8.16
CA THR A 222 -7.64 -19.46 -9.02
C THR A 222 -8.10 -18.04 -8.75
N ALA A 223 -8.53 -17.36 -9.79
CA ALA A 223 -9.11 -16.02 -9.71
C ALA A 223 -10.39 -15.97 -10.56
N PRO A 224 -11.36 -15.11 -10.22
CA PRO A 224 -12.45 -14.80 -11.13
C PRO A 224 -11.90 -14.28 -12.48
N PRO A 225 -12.64 -14.49 -13.59
CA PRO A 225 -12.23 -13.97 -14.89
C PRO A 225 -11.97 -12.47 -14.83
N GLY A 226 -10.84 -12.02 -15.40
CA GLY A 226 -10.44 -10.61 -15.40
C GLY A 226 -9.81 -10.08 -14.09
N TRP A 227 -9.79 -10.87 -13.02
CA TRP A 227 -9.13 -10.50 -11.79
C TRP A 227 -7.63 -10.81 -11.83
N TRP A 228 -6.86 -9.94 -11.22
CA TRP A 228 -5.41 -10.05 -11.09
C TRP A 228 -5.04 -10.42 -9.66
N GLN A 229 -3.77 -10.75 -9.48
CA GLN A 229 -3.22 -11.08 -8.18
C GLN A 229 -2.25 -9.99 -7.73
N LYS A 230 -2.50 -9.45 -6.54
CA LYS A 230 -1.63 -8.53 -5.85
C LYS A 230 -0.80 -9.31 -4.82
N LEU A 231 0.52 -9.29 -4.98
CA LEU A 231 1.49 -9.78 -4.02
C LEU A 231 2.10 -8.61 -3.28
N THR A 232 2.02 -8.63 -1.95
CA THR A 232 2.62 -7.58 -1.11
C THR A 232 3.66 -8.21 -0.20
N VAL A 233 4.86 -7.64 -0.20
CA VAL A 233 5.97 -8.02 0.71
C VAL A 233 6.20 -6.88 1.67
N ILE A 234 6.13 -7.14 2.97
CA ILE A 234 6.48 -6.19 4.02
C ILE A 234 7.74 -6.70 4.70
N CYS A 235 8.81 -5.92 4.67
CA CYS A 235 10.11 -6.28 5.26
C CYS A 235 10.76 -5.07 5.92
N GLY A 236 11.80 -5.28 6.70
CA GLY A 236 12.63 -4.20 7.23
C GLY A 236 13.53 -3.58 6.14
N GLU A 237 13.83 -2.30 6.21
CA GLU A 237 14.82 -1.66 5.32
C GLU A 237 16.21 -2.33 5.42
N GLN A 238 16.50 -2.93 6.58
CA GLN A 238 17.75 -3.63 6.83
C GLN A 238 17.73 -5.10 6.43
N SER A 239 16.57 -5.64 6.05
CA SER A 239 16.45 -7.02 5.56
C SER A 239 17.33 -7.23 4.34
N ARG A 240 17.99 -8.38 4.29
CA ARG A 240 18.96 -8.72 3.22
C ARG A 240 18.54 -9.98 2.50
N ALA A 241 18.69 -9.97 1.19
CA ALA A 241 18.67 -11.18 0.37
C ALA A 241 19.97 -12.00 0.61
N GLY A 242 19.97 -13.27 0.18
CA GLY A 242 21.09 -14.19 0.42
C GLY A 242 22.47 -13.70 -0.06
N GLY A 243 22.53 -12.72 -0.97
CA GLY A 243 23.77 -12.07 -1.44
C GLY A 243 24.20 -10.82 -0.67
N GLY A 244 23.50 -10.47 0.45
CA GLY A 244 23.80 -9.28 1.25
C GLY A 244 23.22 -7.96 0.71
N GLU A 245 22.61 -7.98 -0.47
CA GLU A 245 21.86 -6.86 -1.05
C GLU A 245 20.59 -6.56 -0.23
N PRO A 246 20.15 -5.28 -0.11
CA PRO A 246 18.86 -4.97 0.50
C PRO A 246 17.72 -5.76 -0.14
N LEU A 247 16.89 -6.40 0.68
CA LEU A 247 15.83 -7.31 0.20
C LEU A 247 14.86 -6.63 -0.77
N ALA A 248 14.45 -5.40 -0.48
CA ALA A 248 13.54 -4.65 -1.36
C ALA A 248 14.17 -4.38 -2.74
N ASP A 249 15.46 -4.08 -2.81
CA ASP A 249 16.16 -3.84 -4.08
C ASP A 249 16.30 -5.14 -4.89
N ALA A 250 16.67 -6.23 -4.20
CA ALA A 250 16.74 -7.54 -4.82
C ALA A 250 15.39 -7.98 -5.41
N LEU A 251 14.29 -7.76 -4.66
CA LEU A 251 12.93 -8.04 -5.12
C LEU A 251 12.57 -7.21 -6.36
N ILE A 252 12.80 -5.90 -6.35
CA ILE A 252 12.51 -5.03 -7.50
C ILE A 252 13.32 -5.48 -8.72
N ARG A 253 14.61 -5.75 -8.56
CA ARG A 253 15.51 -6.18 -9.64
C ARG A 253 15.07 -7.52 -10.25
N GLU A 254 14.81 -8.51 -9.40
CA GLU A 254 14.42 -9.86 -9.85
C GLU A 254 13.01 -9.89 -10.47
N LEU A 255 12.04 -9.21 -9.89
CA LEU A 255 10.69 -9.09 -10.47
C LEU A 255 10.73 -8.40 -11.84
N ARG A 256 11.55 -7.36 -11.98
CA ARG A 256 11.76 -6.70 -13.28
C ARG A 256 12.41 -7.64 -14.30
N ALA A 257 13.45 -8.37 -13.91
CA ALA A 257 14.12 -9.34 -14.77
C ALA A 257 13.18 -10.48 -15.19
N ALA A 258 12.28 -10.90 -14.30
CA ALA A 258 11.23 -11.89 -14.60
C ALA A 258 10.08 -11.31 -15.44
N GLY A 259 10.13 -10.03 -15.81
CA GLY A 259 9.12 -9.39 -16.65
C GLY A 259 7.78 -9.14 -15.94
N ALA A 260 7.76 -8.95 -14.62
CA ALA A 260 6.54 -8.56 -13.90
C ALA A 260 5.94 -7.28 -14.50
N ALA A 261 4.60 -7.18 -14.47
CA ALA A 261 3.87 -6.04 -15.02
C ALA A 261 4.25 -4.70 -14.37
N GLY A 262 4.61 -4.75 -13.09
CA GLY A 262 5.10 -3.60 -12.32
C GLY A 262 5.34 -3.99 -10.87
N ALA A 263 6.20 -3.25 -10.20
CA ALA A 263 6.41 -3.36 -8.77
C ALA A 263 6.78 -1.99 -8.18
N THR A 264 6.27 -1.71 -6.98
CA THR A 264 6.50 -0.45 -6.28
C THR A 264 6.89 -0.72 -4.83
N ALA A 265 7.99 -0.15 -4.38
CA ALA A 265 8.43 -0.16 -2.99
C ALA A 265 8.14 1.18 -2.34
N LEU A 266 7.42 1.15 -1.21
CA LEU A 266 7.07 2.30 -0.37
C LEU A 266 7.86 2.19 0.94
N ARG A 267 8.53 3.26 1.33
CA ARG A 267 9.27 3.32 2.59
C ARG A 267 8.39 3.86 3.69
N GLY A 268 8.28 3.12 4.81
CA GLY A 268 7.60 3.58 6.01
C GLY A 268 8.41 4.61 6.79
N ILE A 269 7.74 5.32 7.69
CA ILE A 269 8.36 6.25 8.63
C ILE A 269 8.39 5.72 10.06
N TRP A 270 7.52 4.75 10.38
CA TRP A 270 7.36 4.12 11.68
C TRP A 270 6.71 2.75 11.52
N GLY A 271 6.96 1.82 12.46
CA GLY A 271 6.26 0.53 12.46
C GLY A 271 7.00 -0.55 13.20
N PHE A 272 6.42 -1.76 13.18
CA PHE A 272 6.99 -2.98 13.74
C PHE A 272 6.59 -4.20 12.90
N HIS A 273 7.32 -5.29 13.03
CA HIS A 273 6.96 -6.62 12.54
C HIS A 273 7.40 -7.68 13.57
N GLY A 274 6.60 -8.72 13.74
CA GLY A 274 6.85 -9.77 14.72
C GLY A 274 7.01 -9.21 16.14
N ASP A 275 7.94 -9.78 16.90
CA ASP A 275 8.23 -9.38 18.29
C ASP A 275 9.12 -8.15 18.43
N HIS A 276 9.55 -7.55 17.31
CA HIS A 276 10.42 -6.37 17.34
C HIS A 276 9.68 -5.14 17.88
N ALA A 277 10.37 -4.35 18.69
CA ALA A 277 9.82 -3.08 19.17
C ALA A 277 9.57 -2.13 18.00
N PRO A 278 8.54 -1.27 18.07
CA PRO A 278 8.30 -0.26 17.05
C PRO A 278 9.53 0.62 16.85
N HIS A 279 9.92 0.81 15.62
CA HIS A 279 11.06 1.61 15.22
C HIS A 279 10.64 2.70 14.24
N GLY A 280 11.31 3.86 14.32
CA GLY A 280 11.00 5.00 13.47
C GLY A 280 12.21 5.80 13.06
N ASP A 281 11.98 6.77 12.21
CA ASP A 281 12.95 7.71 11.70
C ASP A 281 13.28 8.75 12.80
N THR A 282 14.33 8.51 13.60
CA THR A 282 14.86 9.51 14.53
C THR A 282 16.09 10.17 13.92
N MET A 283 16.15 11.49 13.93
CA MET A 283 17.23 12.30 13.31
C MET A 283 18.65 11.96 13.78
N LEU A 284 18.80 11.17 14.84
CA LEU A 284 20.08 10.86 15.49
C LEU A 284 20.57 9.42 15.26
N GLN A 285 19.82 8.56 14.56
CA GLN A 285 20.27 7.19 14.31
C GLN A 285 20.86 7.06 12.90
N LEU A 286 22.15 6.72 12.84
CA LEU A 286 22.90 6.42 11.61
C LEU A 286 22.37 5.17 10.84
N ARG A 287 21.49 4.38 11.44
CA ARG A 287 20.85 3.21 10.84
C ARG A 287 19.36 3.29 11.05
N ARG A 288 18.64 3.65 10.00
CA ARG A 288 17.16 3.66 9.97
C ARG A 288 16.64 2.23 9.94
N ARG A 289 15.69 1.92 10.84
CA ARG A 289 14.99 0.62 10.87
C ARG A 289 13.52 0.84 10.57
N VAL A 290 13.21 1.23 9.36
CA VAL A 290 11.81 1.45 8.95
C VAL A 290 11.31 0.28 8.11
N PRO A 291 10.03 -0.04 8.15
CA PRO A 291 9.45 -1.05 7.26
C PRO A 291 9.41 -0.53 5.82
N VAL A 292 9.49 -1.48 4.88
CA VAL A 292 9.29 -1.26 3.44
C VAL A 292 8.12 -2.14 3.01
N VAL A 293 7.18 -1.56 2.27
CA VAL A 293 6.04 -2.27 1.65
C VAL A 293 6.30 -2.31 0.15
N LEU A 294 6.50 -3.50 -0.38
CA LEU A 294 6.66 -3.73 -1.82
C LEU A 294 5.39 -4.40 -2.35
N THR A 295 4.82 -3.86 -3.40
CA THR A 295 3.63 -4.40 -4.06
C THR A 295 3.93 -4.70 -5.52
N ALA A 296 3.55 -5.90 -5.97
CA ALA A 296 3.55 -6.30 -7.37
C ALA A 296 2.16 -6.82 -7.74
N VAL A 297 1.63 -6.40 -8.89
CA VAL A 297 0.31 -6.83 -9.38
C VAL A 297 0.48 -7.35 -10.79
N ASP A 298 -0.01 -8.57 -11.03
CA ASP A 298 0.06 -9.23 -12.34
C ASP A 298 -1.09 -10.24 -12.50
N THR A 299 -1.20 -10.86 -13.67
CA THR A 299 -2.15 -11.95 -13.87
C THR A 299 -1.84 -13.12 -12.92
N PRO A 300 -2.83 -13.95 -12.56
CA PRO A 300 -2.62 -15.06 -11.62
C PRO A 300 -1.54 -16.04 -12.05
N GLU A 301 -1.39 -16.28 -13.37
CA GLU A 301 -0.38 -17.19 -13.95
C GLU A 301 1.03 -16.66 -13.69
N ARG A 302 1.28 -15.39 -14.04
CA ARG A 302 2.58 -14.74 -13.84
C ARG A 302 2.89 -14.52 -12.35
N SER A 303 1.90 -14.18 -11.55
CA SER A 303 2.05 -14.00 -10.11
C SER A 303 2.50 -15.27 -9.40
N ARG A 304 2.16 -16.45 -9.95
CA ARG A 304 2.64 -17.73 -9.42
C ARG A 304 4.15 -17.92 -9.62
N GLU A 305 4.68 -17.49 -10.76
CA GLU A 305 6.13 -17.48 -11.03
C GLU A 305 6.83 -16.46 -10.13
N HIS A 306 6.27 -15.27 -10.03
CA HIS A 306 6.78 -14.19 -9.18
C HIS A 306 6.77 -14.57 -7.69
N TYR A 307 5.74 -15.30 -7.23
CA TYR A 307 5.71 -15.81 -5.87
C TYR A 307 6.88 -16.76 -5.57
N GLY A 308 7.22 -17.64 -6.49
CA GLY A 308 8.40 -18.54 -6.35
C GLY A 308 9.70 -17.77 -6.16
N LEU A 309 9.84 -16.64 -6.84
CA LEU A 309 10.98 -15.74 -6.71
C LEU A 309 10.96 -14.99 -5.37
N ILE A 310 9.82 -14.41 -5.00
CA ILE A 310 9.63 -13.73 -3.73
C ILE A 310 9.91 -14.68 -2.57
N ASP A 311 9.40 -15.91 -2.62
CA ASP A 311 9.58 -16.90 -1.58
C ASP A 311 11.06 -17.27 -1.36
N ARG A 312 11.84 -17.37 -2.41
CA ARG A 312 13.29 -17.61 -2.29
C ARG A 312 14.02 -16.42 -1.65
N LEU A 313 13.68 -15.20 -2.06
CA LEU A 313 14.34 -14.00 -1.55
C LEU A 313 13.95 -13.68 -0.10
N THR A 314 12.72 -14.01 0.32
CA THR A 314 12.22 -13.82 1.69
C THR A 314 12.47 -15.05 2.59
N ALA A 315 13.54 -15.82 2.34
CA ALA A 315 13.80 -17.07 3.07
C ALA A 315 13.97 -16.90 4.58
N ALA A 316 14.49 -15.76 5.02
CA ALA A 316 14.79 -15.49 6.43
C ALA A 316 13.89 -14.41 7.07
N ASP A 317 13.27 -13.54 6.27
CA ASP A 317 12.59 -12.34 6.78
C ASP A 317 11.46 -11.91 5.83
N GLY A 318 10.47 -11.24 6.37
CA GLY A 318 9.38 -10.63 5.62
C GLY A 318 8.03 -11.32 5.77
N LEU A 319 7.01 -10.52 5.59
CA LEU A 319 5.61 -10.93 5.50
C LEU A 319 5.17 -10.88 4.03
N VAL A 320 4.64 -11.98 3.51
CA VAL A 320 4.17 -12.07 2.11
C VAL A 320 2.67 -12.29 2.10
N LEU A 321 1.96 -11.39 1.44
CA LEU A 321 0.50 -11.40 1.28
C LEU A 321 0.13 -11.68 -0.17
N SER A 322 -1.03 -12.33 -0.36
CA SER A 322 -1.67 -12.55 -1.65
C SER A 322 -3.12 -12.11 -1.58
N GLU A 323 -3.52 -11.25 -2.49
CA GLU A 323 -4.88 -10.73 -2.63
C GLU A 323 -5.31 -10.86 -4.10
N LEU A 324 -6.60 -11.12 -4.34
CA LEU A 324 -7.20 -11.07 -5.67
C LEU A 324 -7.94 -9.76 -5.84
N VAL A 325 -7.66 -9.05 -6.93
CA VAL A 325 -8.20 -7.71 -7.18
C VAL A 325 -8.63 -7.56 -8.64
N PRO A 326 -9.78 -6.95 -8.93
CA PRO A 326 -10.03 -6.37 -10.23
C PRO A 326 -8.92 -5.39 -10.58
N ALA A 327 -8.38 -5.49 -11.77
CA ALA A 327 -7.31 -4.62 -12.21
C ALA A 327 -7.47 -4.19 -13.66
N PHE A 328 -7.08 -2.96 -13.94
CA PHE A 328 -7.00 -2.37 -15.28
C PHE A 328 -5.59 -1.87 -15.52
N ARG A 329 -4.99 -2.27 -16.62
CA ARG A 329 -3.67 -1.84 -17.05
C ARG A 329 -3.76 -1.20 -18.43
N ALA A 330 -3.34 0.04 -18.54
CA ALA A 330 -3.14 0.72 -19.81
C ALA A 330 -1.68 0.66 -20.24
N THR A 331 -1.42 0.39 -21.53
CA THR A 331 -0.09 0.29 -22.13
C THR A 331 -0.07 1.13 -23.42
N GLY A 332 -0.05 2.44 -23.30
CA GLY A 332 -0.11 3.37 -24.43
C GLY A 332 -1.50 3.49 -25.07
N PRO A 333 -1.64 4.32 -26.12
CA PRO A 333 -2.93 4.59 -26.75
C PRO A 333 -3.59 3.33 -27.31
N GLY A 334 -4.72 2.93 -26.74
CA GLY A 334 -5.59 1.89 -27.26
C GLY A 334 -5.30 0.46 -26.84
N ILE A 335 -4.32 0.19 -25.97
CA ILE A 335 -4.07 -1.13 -25.42
C ILE A 335 -4.42 -1.13 -23.93
N ALA A 336 -5.54 -1.73 -23.57
CA ALA A 336 -5.96 -1.94 -22.19
C ALA A 336 -6.13 -3.45 -21.91
N LEU A 337 -5.72 -3.89 -20.72
CA LEU A 337 -5.87 -5.25 -20.23
C LEU A 337 -6.57 -5.24 -18.88
N GLY A 338 -7.47 -6.18 -18.67
CA GLY A 338 -8.24 -6.32 -17.43
C GLY A 338 -9.47 -5.41 -17.39
N VAL A 339 -10.23 -5.55 -16.30
CA VAL A 339 -11.46 -4.80 -16.04
C VAL A 339 -11.54 -4.42 -14.57
N LEU A 340 -12.21 -3.30 -14.27
CA LEU A 340 -12.47 -2.85 -12.89
C LEU A 340 -13.92 -3.21 -12.51
N GLU A 341 -14.33 -4.47 -12.71
CA GLU A 341 -15.65 -4.96 -12.36
C GLU A 341 -15.57 -5.78 -11.07
N LEU A 342 -16.53 -5.55 -10.21
CA LEU A 342 -16.73 -6.26 -8.95
C LEU A 342 -18.04 -7.07 -9.12
N ASP A 343 -17.93 -8.37 -9.38
CA ASP A 343 -19.09 -9.28 -9.40
C ASP A 343 -19.71 -9.46 -8.00
#